data_b552b6350cabe0dea08a6ea27dc9a60d
#
_entry.id   b552b6350cabe0dea08a6ea27dc9a60d
#
_cell.length_a   1.000
_cell.length_b   1.000
_cell.length_c   1.000
_cell.angle_alpha   90.00
_cell.angle_beta   90.00
_cell.angle_gamma   90.00
#
_symmetry.space_group_name_H-M   'P 1'
#
loop_
_entity.id
_entity.type
_entity.pdbx_description
1 polymer ?
#
loop_
_entity_poly.entity_id
_entity_poly.type
_entity_poly.pdbx_seq_one_letter_code
_entity_poly.pdbx_strand_id
1 'polypeptide(L)'
;PGGAIARILVSSSLACLTISSGFPSGAGEGGQGGQGGQGGQGAPGGATALYENLTTWNFGKLPELLEIRRRGQTLFGYPALVDRGTHCDVEVFDSPEEAARIHRAGLRRLFALQLKEPIKYLEKNLPGLREMAMQYMTLGSQDELRDQLIDTALDRACLQDPLPVDDAGFHARRDEGRSRLNLLAQEIARLVGQILAEYAGLGKKLAQAKPFAAAHADMTAQLGALVGKRFVIDTPYPQLAHFPRYLKGIAMRIDKLKADAARDARQLAEFAPLNQQYQRALSQRGGAADARLTEFRWLLEELRISLFAQELRTPMPVSVKRLHKVWESLQR
;
A
#
# COMPACT_ATOMS: atom_id res chain seq x y z
N PRO A 1 8.43 24.54 -9.86
CA PRO A 1 7.41 23.77 -9.24
C PRO A 1 6.24 24.69 -8.90
N GLY A 2 5.29 24.82 -9.80
CA GLY A 2 4.05 25.55 -9.63
C GLY A 2 2.93 24.58 -9.90
N GLY A 3 2.32 24.01 -8.83
CA GLY A 3 1.15 23.17 -8.93
C GLY A 3 0.01 23.90 -9.63
N ALA A 4 -0.67 23.26 -10.56
CA ALA A 4 -1.80 23.84 -11.27
C ALA A 4 -3.01 23.90 -10.33
N ILE A 5 -3.49 25.12 -10.03
CA ILE A 5 -4.71 25.34 -9.26
C ILE A 5 -5.87 25.51 -10.25
N ALA A 6 -6.87 24.64 -10.18
CA ALA A 6 -8.12 24.81 -10.91
C ALA A 6 -9.20 25.44 -9.99
N ARG A 7 -10.03 26.32 -10.53
CA ARG A 7 -11.11 26.99 -9.79
C ARG A 7 -12.46 26.44 -10.20
N ILE A 8 -13.24 25.99 -9.23
CA ILE A 8 -14.60 25.50 -9.43
C ILE A 8 -15.59 26.49 -8.81
N LEU A 9 -16.54 26.97 -9.61
CA LEU A 9 -17.67 27.80 -9.15
C LEU A 9 -18.90 26.87 -8.99
N VAL A 10 -19.34 26.68 -7.75
CA VAL A 10 -20.57 25.94 -7.46
C VAL A 10 -21.74 26.93 -7.39
N SER A 11 -22.61 26.90 -8.38
CA SER A 11 -23.87 27.63 -8.36
C SER A 11 -24.89 26.91 -7.46
N SER A 12 -25.63 27.66 -6.66
CA SER A 12 -26.56 27.17 -5.63
C SER A 12 -27.87 26.56 -6.12
N SER A 13 -27.91 26.05 -7.34
CA SER A 13 -29.08 25.40 -7.92
C SER A 13 -28.64 24.11 -8.61
N LEU A 14 -29.06 22.98 -8.08
CA LEU A 14 -28.87 21.61 -8.58
C LEU A 14 -27.76 21.39 -9.64
N ALA A 15 -26.70 20.73 -9.20
CA ALA A 15 -25.83 19.87 -9.99
C ALA A 15 -25.40 20.36 -11.40
N CYS A 16 -24.58 21.41 -11.45
CA CYS A 16 -23.69 21.58 -12.58
C CYS A 16 -22.38 22.20 -12.05
N LEU A 17 -21.36 21.35 -11.89
CA LEU A 17 -20.00 21.81 -11.63
C LEU A 17 -19.41 22.30 -12.94
N THR A 18 -19.30 23.61 -13.10
CA THR A 18 -18.61 24.21 -14.26
C THR A 18 -17.15 24.43 -13.89
N ILE A 19 -16.25 23.70 -14.49
CA ILE A 19 -14.80 23.89 -14.38
C ILE A 19 -14.43 25.03 -15.34
N SER A 20 -14.11 26.20 -14.83
CA SER A 20 -13.62 27.34 -15.62
C SER A 20 -12.12 27.41 -15.51
N SER A 21 -11.41 26.83 -16.43
CA SER A 21 -10.12 27.27 -17.00
C SER A 21 -9.49 26.22 -17.90
N GLY A 22 -9.30 26.55 -19.15
CA GLY A 22 -8.24 26.04 -20.02
C GLY A 22 -8.35 24.61 -20.56
N PHE A 23 -9.53 24.01 -20.61
CA PHE A 23 -9.72 22.73 -21.30
C PHE A 23 -10.40 22.94 -22.66
N PRO A 24 -9.93 22.32 -23.73
CA PRO A 24 -10.62 22.35 -25.00
C PRO A 24 -11.95 21.59 -24.89
N SER A 25 -13.06 22.27 -25.13
CA SER A 25 -14.38 21.68 -25.25
C SER A 25 -14.45 20.79 -26.46
N GLY A 26 -14.42 19.47 -26.26
CA GLY A 26 -14.82 18.51 -27.26
C GLY A 26 -16.34 18.45 -27.33
N ALA A 27 -16.91 18.97 -28.39
CA ALA A 27 -18.34 18.88 -28.67
C ALA A 27 -18.73 17.43 -29.02
N GLY A 28 -19.71 16.90 -28.33
CA GLY A 28 -20.43 15.66 -28.69
C GLY A 28 -21.89 15.83 -28.31
N GLU A 29 -22.69 16.15 -29.29
CA GLU A 29 -24.16 16.24 -29.18
C GLU A 29 -24.82 14.87 -29.03
N GLY A 30 -25.89 14.85 -28.27
CA GLY A 30 -27.04 14.00 -28.57
C GLY A 30 -27.44 12.90 -27.59
N GLY A 31 -28.62 13.04 -26.99
CA GLY A 31 -29.38 11.91 -26.46
C GLY A 31 -30.24 12.20 -25.23
N GLN A 32 -31.50 12.51 -25.49
CA GLN A 32 -32.61 12.67 -24.52
C GLN A 32 -33.02 11.37 -23.84
N GLY A 33 -33.45 11.51 -22.56
CA GLY A 33 -34.65 10.78 -22.07
C GLY A 33 -34.41 9.63 -21.09
N GLY A 34 -34.99 9.74 -19.89
CA GLY A 34 -35.29 8.59 -19.03
C GLY A 34 -35.44 8.98 -17.54
N GLN A 35 -36.71 9.12 -17.12
CA GLN A 35 -37.17 9.37 -15.75
C GLN A 35 -37.06 8.11 -14.85
N GLY A 36 -36.83 8.30 -13.56
CA GLY A 36 -37.49 7.59 -12.48
C GLY A 36 -36.66 6.57 -11.70
N GLY A 37 -36.55 6.79 -10.39
CA GLY A 37 -36.15 5.76 -9.44
C GLY A 37 -35.71 6.33 -8.07
N GLN A 38 -36.60 6.26 -7.08
CA GLN A 38 -36.46 6.73 -5.69
C GLN A 38 -35.53 5.87 -4.84
N GLY A 39 -34.80 6.53 -3.91
CA GLY A 39 -34.65 6.05 -2.54
C GLY A 39 -33.42 5.23 -2.21
N GLY A 40 -32.44 5.87 -1.58
CA GLY A 40 -31.40 5.22 -0.80
C GLY A 40 -30.77 6.23 0.15
N GLN A 41 -30.95 6.05 1.44
CA GLN A 41 -30.53 6.94 2.52
C GLN A 41 -29.01 7.10 2.57
N GLY A 42 -28.56 8.34 2.71
CA GLY A 42 -27.18 8.77 2.62
C GLY A 42 -26.32 8.40 3.82
N ALA A 43 -25.08 8.15 3.51
CA ALA A 43 -23.95 8.25 4.43
C ALA A 43 -23.51 9.71 4.53
N PRO A 44 -22.97 10.19 5.68
CA PRO A 44 -22.60 11.57 5.88
C PRO A 44 -21.27 11.89 5.20
N GLY A 45 -21.22 12.96 4.43
CA GLY A 45 -20.02 13.49 3.80
C GLY A 45 -19.94 13.15 2.31
N GLY A 46 -20.91 13.59 1.51
CA GLY A 46 -20.92 13.36 0.07
C GLY A 46 -19.77 14.09 -0.63
N ALA A 47 -18.71 13.37 -0.97
CA ALA A 47 -17.74 13.81 -1.96
C ALA A 47 -18.47 14.07 -3.28
N THR A 48 -18.27 15.25 -3.86
CA THR A 48 -18.89 15.60 -5.15
C THR A 48 -18.05 14.96 -6.24
N ALA A 49 -18.62 14.01 -6.97
CA ALA A 49 -17.95 13.42 -8.12
C ALA A 49 -17.74 14.47 -9.22
N LEU A 50 -16.51 14.58 -9.70
CA LEU A 50 -16.15 15.46 -10.83
C LEU A 50 -16.33 14.76 -12.17
N TYR A 51 -15.96 13.47 -12.21
CA TYR A 51 -16.10 12.59 -13.36
C TYR A 51 -16.54 11.21 -12.88
N GLU A 52 -17.38 10.57 -13.64
CA GLU A 52 -17.96 9.27 -13.30
C GLU A 52 -17.77 8.24 -14.42
N ASN A 53 -17.79 6.96 -14.04
CA ASN A 53 -17.76 5.82 -14.98
C ASN A 53 -16.52 5.78 -15.89
N LEU A 54 -15.38 6.20 -15.40
CA LEU A 54 -14.13 6.21 -16.14
C LEU A 54 -13.55 4.79 -16.27
N THR A 55 -13.31 4.36 -17.49
CA THR A 55 -12.60 3.12 -17.79
C THR A 55 -11.24 3.37 -18.44
N THR A 56 -10.94 4.61 -18.79
CA THR A 56 -9.67 5.11 -19.29
C THR A 56 -9.47 6.54 -18.83
N TRP A 57 -8.26 7.09 -19.02
CA TRP A 57 -7.97 8.50 -18.74
C TRP A 57 -8.42 9.35 -19.94
N ASN A 58 -9.57 9.97 -19.88
CA ASN A 58 -10.15 10.80 -20.94
C ASN A 58 -10.74 12.15 -20.43
N PHE A 59 -10.32 12.56 -19.25
CA PHE A 59 -10.84 13.76 -18.57
C PHE A 59 -9.80 14.90 -18.48
N GLY A 60 -8.73 14.83 -19.25
CA GLY A 60 -7.69 15.85 -19.32
C GLY A 60 -6.70 15.78 -18.16
N LYS A 61 -6.25 16.94 -17.68
CA LYS A 61 -5.26 17.03 -16.60
C LYS A 61 -5.95 17.01 -15.23
N LEU A 62 -5.50 16.13 -14.34
CA LEU A 62 -5.94 16.12 -12.94
C LEU A 62 -5.11 17.16 -12.15
N PRO A 63 -5.73 18.22 -11.60
CA PRO A 63 -5.01 19.19 -10.78
C PRO A 63 -4.67 18.61 -9.40
N GLU A 64 -3.59 19.09 -8.80
CA GLU A 64 -3.20 18.67 -7.44
C GLU A 64 -4.15 19.25 -6.37
N LEU A 65 -4.72 20.41 -6.64
CA LEU A 65 -5.56 21.15 -5.71
C LEU A 65 -6.69 21.85 -6.46
N LEU A 66 -7.90 21.79 -5.90
CA LEU A 66 -9.07 22.51 -6.36
C LEU A 66 -9.45 23.59 -5.36
N GLU A 67 -9.69 24.83 -5.86
CA GLU A 67 -10.31 25.89 -5.10
C GLU A 67 -11.83 25.85 -5.33
N ILE A 68 -12.59 25.55 -4.26
CA ILE A 68 -14.05 25.41 -4.30
C ILE A 68 -14.65 26.62 -3.57
N ARG A 69 -15.39 27.46 -4.27
CA ARG A 69 -16.12 28.57 -3.66
C ARG A 69 -17.55 28.19 -3.35
N ARG A 70 -17.89 28.14 -2.06
CA ARG A 70 -19.22 27.80 -1.58
C ARG A 70 -19.71 28.86 -0.57
N ARG A 71 -20.83 29.50 -0.87
CA ARG A 71 -21.47 30.51 0.02
C ARG A 71 -20.51 31.59 0.52
N GLY A 72 -19.62 32.10 -0.35
CA GLY A 72 -18.66 33.13 0.01
C GLY A 72 -17.41 32.65 0.75
N GLN A 73 -17.31 31.38 1.04
CA GLN A 73 -16.10 30.75 1.61
C GLN A 73 -15.30 30.04 0.50
N THR A 74 -13.99 30.15 0.59
CA THR A 74 -13.05 29.37 -0.24
C THR A 74 -12.63 28.15 0.51
N LEU A 75 -12.91 26.96 -0.06
CA LEU A 75 -12.48 25.66 0.42
C LEU A 75 -11.45 25.11 -0.55
N PHE A 76 -10.52 24.35 -0.04
CA PHE A 76 -9.56 23.61 -0.85
C PHE A 76 -9.89 22.13 -0.81
N GLY A 77 -9.77 21.45 -1.95
CA GLY A 77 -10.02 20.03 -2.04
C GLY A 77 -8.99 19.34 -2.94
N TYR A 78 -8.76 18.09 -2.66
CA TYR A 78 -7.77 17.24 -3.33
C TYR A 78 -8.49 16.22 -4.20
N PRO A 79 -8.48 16.35 -5.54
CA PRO A 79 -9.15 15.40 -6.43
C PRO A 79 -8.38 14.09 -6.48
N ALA A 80 -9.10 12.98 -6.46
CA ALA A 80 -8.54 11.65 -6.52
C ALA A 80 -9.41 10.69 -7.35
N LEU A 81 -8.77 9.79 -8.07
CA LEU A 81 -9.42 8.62 -8.68
C LEU A 81 -9.86 7.65 -7.58
N VAL A 82 -11.12 7.24 -7.61
CA VAL A 82 -11.72 6.29 -6.68
C VAL A 82 -12.00 4.98 -7.42
N ASP A 83 -11.53 3.86 -6.88
CA ASP A 83 -11.80 2.51 -7.41
C ASP A 83 -13.26 2.11 -7.14
N ARG A 84 -14.03 1.86 -8.19
CA ARG A 84 -15.40 1.32 -8.14
C ARG A 84 -15.48 -0.13 -8.64
N GLY A 85 -14.37 -0.81 -8.80
CA GLY A 85 -14.29 -2.18 -9.29
C GLY A 85 -14.38 -2.28 -10.82
N THR A 86 -15.50 -1.90 -11.41
CA THR A 86 -15.73 -1.96 -12.87
C THR A 86 -15.35 -0.68 -13.62
N HIS A 87 -15.18 0.41 -12.91
CA HIS A 87 -14.84 1.75 -13.39
C HIS A 87 -14.14 2.53 -12.28
N CYS A 88 -13.73 3.75 -12.57
CA CYS A 88 -13.27 4.72 -11.59
C CYS A 88 -14.10 5.99 -11.67
N ASP A 89 -14.17 6.72 -10.56
CA ASP A 89 -14.71 8.08 -10.50
C ASP A 89 -13.60 9.03 -10.06
N VAL A 90 -13.76 10.34 -10.30
CA VAL A 90 -12.91 11.36 -9.69
C VAL A 90 -13.74 12.10 -8.65
N GLU A 91 -13.29 12.03 -7.39
CA GLU A 91 -13.93 12.71 -6.26
C GLU A 91 -12.94 13.66 -5.57
N VAL A 92 -13.45 14.57 -4.75
CA VAL A 92 -12.66 15.56 -4.03
C VAL A 92 -12.66 15.25 -2.55
N PHE A 93 -11.48 15.28 -1.93
CA PHE A 93 -11.24 14.98 -0.53
C PHE A 93 -10.68 16.19 0.21
N ASP A 94 -10.90 16.24 1.52
CA ASP A 94 -10.42 17.35 2.38
C ASP A 94 -8.97 17.11 2.84
N SER A 95 -8.50 15.85 2.86
CA SER A 95 -7.14 15.49 3.28
C SER A 95 -6.28 15.10 2.08
N PRO A 96 -5.09 15.71 1.91
CA PRO A 96 -4.17 15.34 0.84
C PRO A 96 -3.63 13.92 1.00
N GLU A 97 -3.42 13.44 2.24
CA GLU A 97 -2.93 12.09 2.51
C GLU A 97 -3.97 11.04 2.14
N GLU A 98 -5.24 11.29 2.49
CA GLU A 98 -6.34 10.42 2.12
C GLU A 98 -6.55 10.38 0.61
N ALA A 99 -6.57 11.57 -0.03
CA ALA A 99 -6.67 11.69 -1.48
C ALA A 99 -5.55 10.94 -2.21
N ALA A 100 -4.30 11.08 -1.77
CA ALA A 100 -3.15 10.40 -2.36
C ALA A 100 -3.28 8.87 -2.24
N ARG A 101 -3.71 8.36 -1.09
CA ARG A 101 -3.93 6.92 -0.88
C ARG A 101 -5.05 6.37 -1.77
N ILE A 102 -6.17 7.08 -1.85
CA ILE A 102 -7.33 6.70 -2.68
C ILE A 102 -6.97 6.79 -4.15
N HIS A 103 -6.30 7.88 -4.57
CA HIS A 103 -5.87 8.08 -5.94
C HIS A 103 -4.97 6.95 -6.44
N ARG A 104 -4.03 6.49 -5.62
CA ARG A 104 -3.14 5.38 -5.99
C ARG A 104 -3.92 4.09 -6.24
N ALA A 105 -4.92 3.77 -5.42
CA ALA A 105 -5.78 2.61 -5.61
C ALA A 105 -6.66 2.75 -6.86
N GLY A 106 -7.28 3.92 -7.08
CA GLY A 106 -8.07 4.21 -8.27
C GLY A 106 -7.25 4.18 -9.55
N LEU A 107 -6.02 4.72 -9.51
CA LEU A 107 -5.11 4.68 -10.66
C LEU A 107 -4.69 3.25 -10.99
N ARG A 108 -4.41 2.40 -10.00
CA ARG A 108 -4.19 0.96 -10.21
C ARG A 108 -5.38 0.31 -10.91
N ARG A 109 -6.61 0.59 -10.45
CA ARG A 109 -7.82 0.10 -11.09
C ARG A 109 -7.93 0.55 -12.54
N LEU A 110 -7.66 1.82 -12.82
CA LEU A 110 -7.73 2.35 -14.17
C LEU A 110 -6.73 1.68 -15.11
N PHE A 111 -5.49 1.43 -14.66
CA PHE A 111 -4.51 0.63 -15.39
C PHE A 111 -4.98 -0.82 -15.59
N ALA A 112 -5.56 -1.45 -14.55
CA ALA A 112 -6.08 -2.81 -14.66
C ALA A 112 -7.19 -2.93 -15.71
N LEU A 113 -8.08 -1.93 -15.80
CA LEU A 113 -9.12 -1.88 -16.82
C LEU A 113 -8.56 -1.76 -18.25
N GLN A 114 -7.40 -1.16 -18.41
CA GLN A 114 -6.72 -1.02 -19.72
C GLN A 114 -5.78 -2.20 -20.05
N LEU A 115 -5.40 -3.00 -19.05
CA LEU A 115 -4.48 -4.13 -19.17
C LEU A 115 -5.20 -5.49 -18.96
N LYS A 116 -6.47 -5.57 -19.33
CA LYS A 116 -7.31 -6.76 -19.08
C LYS A 116 -6.70 -8.06 -19.61
N GLU A 117 -6.19 -8.07 -20.84
CA GLU A 117 -5.67 -9.31 -21.45
C GLU A 117 -4.37 -9.79 -20.78
N PRO A 118 -3.36 -8.94 -20.51
CA PRO A 118 -2.22 -9.34 -19.70
C PRO A 118 -2.61 -9.85 -18.31
N ILE A 119 -3.58 -9.22 -17.64
CA ILE A 119 -4.04 -9.63 -16.31
C ILE A 119 -4.71 -11.00 -16.37
N LYS A 120 -5.63 -11.24 -17.31
CA LYS A 120 -6.25 -12.57 -17.52
C LYS A 120 -5.24 -13.67 -17.78
N TYR A 121 -4.16 -13.34 -18.48
CA TYR A 121 -3.05 -14.27 -18.67
C TYR A 121 -2.37 -14.60 -17.35
N LEU A 122 -2.05 -13.59 -16.54
CA LEU A 122 -1.42 -13.75 -15.24
C LEU A 122 -2.31 -14.53 -14.26
N GLU A 123 -3.61 -14.29 -14.21
CA GLU A 123 -4.56 -15.02 -13.37
C GLU A 123 -4.45 -16.54 -13.53
N LYS A 124 -4.10 -17.00 -14.75
CA LYS A 124 -3.97 -18.42 -15.09
C LYS A 124 -2.54 -18.95 -15.01
N ASN A 125 -1.54 -18.08 -15.09
CA ASN A 125 -0.16 -18.47 -15.35
C ASN A 125 0.86 -17.96 -14.31
N LEU A 126 0.41 -17.54 -13.12
CA LEU A 126 1.34 -17.19 -12.04
C LEU A 126 2.09 -18.45 -11.57
N PRO A 127 3.45 -18.43 -11.59
CA PRO A 127 4.23 -19.59 -11.21
C PRO A 127 4.09 -19.90 -9.71
N GLY A 128 3.91 -21.18 -9.39
CA GLY A 128 3.86 -21.66 -8.00
C GLY A 128 2.64 -21.21 -7.19
N LEU A 129 1.59 -20.65 -7.82
CA LEU A 129 0.43 -20.11 -7.11
C LEU A 129 -0.26 -21.15 -6.23
N ARG A 130 -0.34 -22.40 -6.69
CA ARG A 130 -0.99 -23.50 -5.95
C ARG A 130 -0.25 -23.84 -4.66
N GLU A 131 1.05 -23.95 -4.72
CA GLU A 131 1.93 -24.23 -3.57
C GLU A 131 1.90 -23.07 -2.58
N MET A 132 1.99 -21.83 -3.09
CA MET A 132 1.86 -20.62 -2.27
C MET A 132 0.50 -20.56 -1.56
N ALA A 133 -0.60 -20.90 -2.26
CA ALA A 133 -1.93 -20.89 -1.70
C ALA A 133 -2.10 -21.88 -0.54
N MET A 134 -1.48 -23.06 -0.61
CA MET A 134 -1.47 -24.03 0.51
C MET A 134 -0.76 -23.46 1.74
N GLN A 135 0.34 -22.73 1.56
CA GLN A 135 1.08 -22.11 2.66
C GLN A 135 0.37 -20.86 3.21
N TYR A 136 -0.41 -20.18 2.36
CA TYR A 136 -1.17 -18.96 2.68
C TYR A 136 -2.56 -19.27 3.28
N MET A 137 -3.02 -20.50 3.27
CA MET A 137 -4.39 -20.91 3.63
C MET A 137 -4.86 -20.42 5.02
N THR A 138 -3.94 -20.26 5.98
CA THR A 138 -4.25 -19.72 7.31
C THR A 138 -4.46 -18.19 7.33
N LEU A 139 -4.05 -17.51 6.28
CA LEU A 139 -4.10 -16.06 6.13
C LEU A 139 -5.23 -15.60 5.20
N GLY A 140 -5.55 -16.42 4.16
CA GLY A 140 -6.57 -16.08 3.18
C GLY A 140 -6.71 -17.12 2.07
N SER A 141 -7.48 -16.76 1.05
CA SER A 141 -7.75 -17.63 -0.10
C SER A 141 -6.69 -17.50 -1.20
N GLN A 142 -6.67 -18.47 -2.12
CA GLN A 142 -5.82 -18.42 -3.32
C GLN A 142 -6.11 -17.19 -4.18
N ASP A 143 -7.38 -16.82 -4.33
CA ASP A 143 -7.78 -15.68 -5.14
C ASP A 143 -7.29 -14.37 -4.51
N GLU A 144 -7.40 -14.21 -3.19
CA GLU A 144 -6.86 -13.05 -2.48
C GLU A 144 -5.34 -12.93 -2.64
N LEU A 145 -4.62 -14.04 -2.60
CA LEU A 145 -3.17 -14.04 -2.83
C LEU A 145 -2.83 -13.69 -4.28
N ARG A 146 -3.52 -14.31 -5.25
CA ARG A 146 -3.35 -14.03 -6.68
C ARG A 146 -3.54 -12.54 -6.97
N ASP A 147 -4.64 -11.97 -6.45
CA ASP A 147 -4.98 -10.57 -6.68
C ASP A 147 -3.93 -9.64 -6.08
N GLN A 148 -3.39 -9.92 -4.89
CA GLN A 148 -2.28 -9.16 -4.32
C GLN A 148 -1.01 -9.23 -5.19
N LEU A 149 -0.68 -10.40 -5.74
CA LEU A 149 0.49 -10.57 -6.63
C LEU A 149 0.34 -9.71 -7.89
N ILE A 150 -0.84 -9.71 -8.51
CA ILE A 150 -1.15 -8.95 -9.72
C ILE A 150 -1.16 -7.45 -9.40
N ASP A 151 -1.81 -7.02 -8.32
CA ASP A 151 -1.86 -5.62 -7.90
C ASP A 151 -0.45 -5.07 -7.60
N THR A 152 0.39 -5.86 -6.92
CA THR A 152 1.79 -5.47 -6.66
C THR A 152 2.59 -5.37 -7.96
N ALA A 153 2.34 -6.24 -8.92
CA ALA A 153 2.98 -6.18 -10.23
C ALA A 153 2.53 -4.93 -11.02
N LEU A 154 1.24 -4.57 -10.95
CA LEU A 154 0.71 -3.34 -11.54
C LEU A 154 1.32 -2.10 -10.88
N ASP A 155 1.44 -2.08 -9.57
CA ASP A 155 2.09 -0.97 -8.84
C ASP A 155 3.53 -0.78 -9.31
N ARG A 156 4.29 -1.84 -9.45
CA ARG A 156 5.67 -1.79 -9.94
C ARG A 156 5.78 -1.45 -11.42
N ALA A 157 4.82 -1.86 -12.23
CA ALA A 157 4.80 -1.61 -13.67
C ALA A 157 4.36 -0.20 -14.03
N CYS A 158 3.32 0.32 -13.34
CA CYS A 158 2.57 1.50 -13.76
C CYS A 158 2.56 2.64 -12.73
N LEU A 159 2.71 2.38 -11.42
CA LEU A 159 2.56 3.37 -10.35
C LEU A 159 3.90 3.84 -9.76
N GLN A 160 4.91 4.02 -10.58
CA GLN A 160 6.17 4.64 -10.17
C GLN A 160 6.03 6.16 -10.11
N ASP A 161 6.66 6.78 -9.12
CA ASP A 161 6.64 8.24 -8.99
C ASP A 161 7.59 8.92 -10.01
N PRO A 162 7.19 10.07 -10.56
CA PRO A 162 5.92 10.75 -10.37
C PRO A 162 4.77 10.03 -11.06
N LEU A 163 3.58 10.01 -10.40
CA LEU A 163 2.38 9.43 -11.00
C LEU A 163 1.92 10.25 -12.21
N PRO A 164 1.23 9.64 -13.20
CA PRO A 164 0.67 10.39 -14.33
C PRO A 164 -0.41 11.36 -13.85
N VAL A 165 -0.42 12.55 -14.43
CA VAL A 165 -1.38 13.62 -14.11
C VAL A 165 -2.23 14.03 -15.31
N ASP A 166 -2.01 13.41 -16.47
CA ASP A 166 -2.72 13.68 -17.71
C ASP A 166 -2.84 12.42 -18.59
N ASP A 167 -3.60 12.54 -19.67
CA ASP A 167 -3.87 11.51 -20.64
C ASP A 167 -2.59 10.94 -21.28
N ALA A 168 -1.70 11.80 -21.73
CA ALA A 168 -0.47 11.40 -22.40
C ALA A 168 0.45 10.60 -21.47
N GLY A 169 0.62 11.08 -20.22
CA GLY A 169 1.40 10.40 -19.17
C GLY A 169 0.80 9.05 -18.79
N PHE A 170 -0.53 8.97 -18.68
CA PHE A 170 -1.22 7.72 -18.40
C PHE A 170 -1.03 6.69 -19.50
N HIS A 171 -1.22 7.05 -20.77
CA HIS A 171 -1.06 6.14 -21.89
C HIS A 171 0.39 5.68 -22.08
N ALA A 172 1.36 6.57 -21.95
CA ALA A 172 2.78 6.22 -22.00
C ALA A 172 3.14 5.21 -20.89
N ARG A 173 2.67 5.45 -19.65
CA ARG A 173 2.90 4.56 -18.52
C ARG A 173 2.20 3.21 -18.67
N ARG A 174 0.99 3.18 -19.25
CA ARG A 174 0.28 1.94 -19.58
C ARG A 174 1.09 1.08 -20.56
N ASP A 175 1.59 1.68 -21.64
CA ASP A 175 2.29 0.94 -22.70
C ASP A 175 3.65 0.42 -22.21
N GLU A 176 4.39 1.20 -21.45
CA GLU A 176 5.59 0.76 -20.74
C GLU A 176 5.27 -0.38 -19.78
N GLY A 177 4.25 -0.20 -18.94
CA GLY A 177 3.81 -1.18 -17.94
C GLY A 177 3.38 -2.49 -18.58
N ARG A 178 2.67 -2.46 -19.70
CA ARG A 178 2.24 -3.65 -20.45
C ARG A 178 3.41 -4.55 -20.81
N SER A 179 4.52 -3.99 -21.26
CA SER A 179 5.72 -4.75 -21.69
C SER A 179 6.43 -5.44 -20.50
N ARG A 180 6.33 -4.89 -19.30
CA ARG A 180 7.06 -5.33 -18.11
C ARG A 180 6.23 -6.17 -17.15
N LEU A 181 4.88 -6.08 -17.23
CA LEU A 181 3.96 -6.62 -16.22
C LEU A 181 4.18 -8.11 -15.94
N ASN A 182 4.31 -8.93 -16.98
CA ASN A 182 4.51 -10.38 -16.85
C ASN A 182 5.82 -10.71 -16.12
N LEU A 183 6.92 -10.06 -16.49
CA LEU A 183 8.22 -10.28 -15.85
C LEU A 183 8.19 -9.89 -14.38
N LEU A 184 7.59 -8.74 -14.06
CA LEU A 184 7.46 -8.26 -12.68
C LEU A 184 6.56 -9.18 -11.83
N ALA A 185 5.46 -9.68 -12.40
CA ALA A 185 4.58 -10.63 -11.71
C ALA A 185 5.28 -11.95 -11.38
N GLN A 186 6.10 -12.48 -12.31
CA GLN A 186 6.90 -13.68 -12.07
C GLN A 186 7.99 -13.47 -11.00
N GLU A 187 8.62 -12.30 -10.99
CA GLU A 187 9.61 -11.93 -9.97
C GLU A 187 8.97 -11.86 -8.58
N ILE A 188 7.82 -11.19 -8.47
CA ILE A 188 7.06 -11.07 -7.23
C ILE A 188 6.58 -12.46 -6.76
N ALA A 189 6.04 -13.29 -7.66
CA ALA A 189 5.58 -14.63 -7.32
C ALA A 189 6.72 -15.50 -6.76
N ARG A 190 7.92 -15.44 -7.34
CA ARG A 190 9.09 -16.15 -6.82
C ARG A 190 9.48 -15.69 -5.41
N LEU A 191 9.52 -14.37 -5.21
CA LEU A 191 9.83 -13.79 -3.89
C LEU A 191 8.78 -14.20 -2.85
N VAL A 192 7.50 -14.06 -3.17
CA VAL A 192 6.39 -14.41 -2.26
C VAL A 192 6.36 -15.91 -1.98
N GLY A 193 6.65 -16.74 -2.98
CA GLY A 193 6.82 -18.19 -2.79
C GLY A 193 7.92 -18.54 -1.79
N GLN A 194 9.07 -17.86 -1.87
CA GLN A 194 10.14 -18.01 -0.89
C GLN A 194 9.70 -17.55 0.51
N ILE A 195 9.03 -16.38 0.62
CA ILE A 195 8.54 -15.87 1.90
C ILE A 195 7.57 -16.86 2.55
N LEU A 196 6.60 -17.38 1.80
CA LEU A 196 5.59 -18.28 2.32
C LEU A 196 6.18 -19.65 2.70
N ALA A 197 7.18 -20.15 1.98
CA ALA A 197 7.90 -21.37 2.35
C ALA A 197 8.65 -21.21 3.68
N GLU A 198 9.36 -20.10 3.87
CA GLU A 198 10.02 -19.75 5.14
C GLU A 198 8.99 -19.58 6.28
N TYR A 199 7.89 -18.89 6.02
CA TYR A 199 6.79 -18.69 6.97
C TYR A 199 6.21 -20.01 7.46
N ALA A 200 5.90 -20.94 6.54
CA ALA A 200 5.36 -22.25 6.86
C ALA A 200 6.35 -23.09 7.71
N GLY A 201 7.64 -23.01 7.40
CA GLY A 201 8.71 -23.63 8.18
C GLY A 201 8.80 -23.08 9.62
N LEU A 202 8.68 -21.75 9.74
CA LEU A 202 8.73 -21.06 11.03
C LEU A 202 7.57 -21.43 11.95
N GLY A 203 6.37 -21.63 11.43
CA GLY A 203 5.21 -22.00 12.25
C GLY A 203 5.47 -23.25 13.10
N LYS A 204 6.12 -24.25 12.54
CA LYS A 204 6.54 -25.47 13.27
C LYS A 204 7.71 -25.22 14.21
N LYS A 205 8.69 -24.43 13.76
CA LYS A 205 9.92 -24.17 14.52
C LYS A 205 9.66 -23.29 15.75
N LEU A 206 8.73 -22.34 15.67
CA LEU A 206 8.37 -21.42 16.74
C LEU A 206 7.82 -22.15 17.99
N ALA A 207 7.18 -23.31 17.80
CA ALA A 207 6.74 -24.15 18.93
C ALA A 207 7.89 -24.57 19.86
N GLN A 208 9.12 -24.63 19.37
CA GLN A 208 10.32 -24.98 20.15
C GLN A 208 10.74 -23.84 21.10
N ALA A 209 10.28 -22.62 20.86
CA ALA A 209 10.56 -21.47 21.72
C ALA A 209 9.54 -21.29 22.84
N LYS A 210 8.45 -22.07 22.89
CA LYS A 210 7.40 -21.96 23.93
C LYS A 210 7.91 -21.95 25.36
N PRO A 211 8.96 -22.73 25.76
CA PRO A 211 9.52 -22.64 27.11
C PRO A 211 10.08 -21.28 27.48
N PHE A 212 10.39 -20.43 26.48
CA PHE A 212 10.95 -19.09 26.65
C PHE A 212 9.89 -18.04 26.35
N ALA A 213 8.93 -17.86 27.27
CA ALA A 213 7.69 -17.13 27.05
C ALA A 213 7.87 -15.74 26.42
N ALA A 214 8.81 -14.92 26.92
CA ALA A 214 9.04 -13.57 26.40
C ALA A 214 9.59 -13.59 24.97
N ALA A 215 10.57 -14.43 24.68
CA ALA A 215 11.15 -14.55 23.34
C ALA A 215 10.12 -15.13 22.35
N HIS A 216 9.34 -16.14 22.77
CA HIS A 216 8.27 -16.73 21.96
C HIS A 216 7.21 -15.67 21.62
N ALA A 217 6.74 -14.88 22.58
CA ALA A 217 5.75 -13.85 22.37
C ALA A 217 6.25 -12.77 21.39
N ASP A 218 7.49 -12.31 21.55
CA ASP A 218 8.10 -11.31 20.69
C ASP A 218 8.28 -11.82 19.24
N MET A 219 8.77 -13.05 19.06
CA MET A 219 8.92 -13.64 17.71
C MET A 219 7.58 -13.92 17.06
N THR A 220 6.56 -14.33 17.81
CA THR A 220 5.20 -14.52 17.30
C THR A 220 4.60 -13.20 16.81
N ALA A 221 4.74 -12.13 17.60
CA ALA A 221 4.29 -10.80 17.23
C ALA A 221 5.03 -10.28 15.98
N GLN A 222 6.36 -10.47 15.91
CA GLN A 222 7.16 -10.11 14.74
C GLN A 222 6.69 -10.86 13.49
N LEU A 223 6.51 -12.17 13.57
CA LEU A 223 6.07 -12.99 12.45
C LEU A 223 4.69 -12.55 11.93
N GLY A 224 3.73 -12.31 12.83
CA GLY A 224 2.40 -11.81 12.46
C GLY A 224 2.41 -10.40 11.88
N ALA A 225 3.35 -9.54 12.30
CA ALA A 225 3.52 -8.19 11.74
C ALA A 225 4.17 -8.19 10.36
N LEU A 226 5.02 -9.19 10.06
CA LEU A 226 5.63 -9.35 8.74
C LEU A 226 4.67 -10.03 7.76
N VAL A 227 4.10 -11.18 8.12
CA VAL A 227 3.31 -12.01 7.22
C VAL A 227 1.86 -12.07 7.69
N GLY A 228 1.11 -11.01 7.39
CA GLY A 228 -0.33 -10.92 7.61
C GLY A 228 -1.13 -11.19 6.33
N LYS A 229 -2.46 -11.10 6.42
CA LYS A 229 -3.37 -11.38 5.30
C LYS A 229 -3.05 -10.59 4.02
N ARG A 230 -2.62 -9.35 4.12
CA ARG A 230 -2.37 -8.45 2.99
C ARG A 230 -0.90 -8.07 2.81
N PHE A 231 0.01 -8.90 3.32
CA PHE A 231 1.43 -8.54 3.42
C PHE A 231 2.08 -8.22 2.07
N VAL A 232 1.61 -8.81 0.97
CA VAL A 232 2.20 -8.60 -0.36
C VAL A 232 1.89 -7.20 -0.87
N ILE A 233 0.63 -6.79 -0.81
CA ILE A 233 0.19 -5.49 -1.36
C ILE A 233 0.41 -4.32 -0.39
N ASP A 234 0.37 -4.56 0.92
CA ASP A 234 0.53 -3.52 1.93
C ASP A 234 2.00 -3.24 2.26
N THR A 235 2.94 -4.06 1.77
CA THR A 235 4.37 -3.86 1.97
C THR A 235 5.02 -3.30 0.71
N PRO A 236 5.71 -2.13 0.78
CA PRO A 236 6.49 -1.65 -0.36
C PRO A 236 7.49 -2.71 -0.83
N TYR A 237 7.57 -2.92 -2.14
CA TYR A 237 8.38 -4.01 -2.70
C TYR A 237 9.85 -4.02 -2.26
N PRO A 238 10.56 -2.87 -2.14
CA PRO A 238 11.92 -2.87 -1.61
C PRO A 238 12.01 -3.47 -0.20
N GLN A 239 10.99 -3.28 0.63
CA GLN A 239 10.94 -3.84 1.97
C GLN A 239 10.53 -5.32 1.96
N LEU A 240 9.58 -5.69 1.09
CA LEU A 240 9.17 -7.07 0.89
C LEU A 240 10.36 -7.96 0.48
N ALA A 241 11.28 -7.44 -0.31
CA ALA A 241 12.51 -8.14 -0.71
C ALA A 241 13.43 -8.53 0.48
N HIS A 242 13.29 -7.87 1.63
CA HIS A 242 14.03 -8.20 2.85
C HIS A 242 13.35 -9.28 3.71
N PHE A 243 12.10 -9.63 3.48
CA PHE A 243 11.34 -10.59 4.30
C PHE A 243 12.02 -11.96 4.43
N PRO A 244 12.57 -12.59 3.37
CA PRO A 244 13.29 -13.85 3.53
C PRO A 244 14.42 -13.75 4.56
N ARG A 245 15.15 -12.64 4.59
CA ARG A 245 16.22 -12.39 5.56
C ARG A 245 15.68 -12.19 6.98
N TYR A 246 14.57 -11.47 7.15
CA TYR A 246 13.93 -11.29 8.45
C TYR A 246 13.39 -12.61 9.00
N LEU A 247 12.73 -13.42 8.17
CA LEU A 247 12.20 -14.73 8.56
C LEU A 247 13.34 -15.70 8.91
N LYS A 248 14.42 -15.72 8.13
CA LYS A 248 15.63 -16.46 8.46
C LYS A 248 16.25 -15.99 9.79
N GLY A 249 16.19 -14.69 10.08
CA GLY A 249 16.64 -14.14 11.36
C GLY A 249 15.85 -14.69 12.55
N ILE A 250 14.54 -14.83 12.43
CA ILE A 250 13.68 -15.47 13.44
C ILE A 250 14.11 -16.94 13.62
N ALA A 251 14.30 -17.69 12.52
CA ALA A 251 14.74 -19.09 12.57
C ALA A 251 16.06 -19.26 13.31
N MET A 252 17.05 -18.42 13.01
CA MET A 252 18.38 -18.43 13.66
C MET A 252 18.29 -18.07 15.13
N ARG A 253 17.43 -17.10 15.49
CA ARG A 253 17.19 -16.73 16.90
C ARG A 253 16.64 -17.91 17.69
N ILE A 254 15.68 -18.67 17.15
CA ILE A 254 15.14 -19.87 17.80
C ILE A 254 16.24 -20.92 18.05
N ASP A 255 17.14 -21.13 17.09
CA ASP A 255 18.24 -22.08 17.25
C ASP A 255 19.20 -21.64 18.37
N LYS A 256 19.57 -20.36 18.42
CA LYS A 256 20.47 -19.79 19.43
C LYS A 256 19.83 -19.71 20.81
N LEU A 257 18.51 -19.51 20.89
CA LEU A 257 17.76 -19.41 22.13
C LEU A 257 17.94 -20.62 23.03
N LYS A 258 18.04 -21.82 22.45
CA LYS A 258 18.28 -23.07 23.19
C LYS A 258 19.67 -23.14 23.82
N ALA A 259 20.65 -22.53 23.16
CA ALA A 259 22.03 -22.54 23.63
C ALA A 259 22.30 -21.46 24.67
N ASP A 260 21.68 -20.25 24.53
CA ASP A 260 21.91 -19.11 25.43
C ASP A 260 20.67 -18.22 25.56
N ALA A 261 19.71 -18.68 26.35
CA ALA A 261 18.49 -17.93 26.66
C ALA A 261 18.75 -16.62 27.44
N ALA A 262 19.81 -16.60 28.25
CA ALA A 262 20.16 -15.39 29.02
C ALA A 262 20.65 -14.27 28.11
N ARG A 263 21.39 -14.58 27.05
CA ARG A 263 21.79 -13.62 26.01
C ARG A 263 20.58 -13.08 25.29
N ASP A 264 19.66 -13.92 24.85
CA ASP A 264 18.42 -13.49 24.17
C ASP A 264 17.60 -12.56 25.06
N ALA A 265 17.44 -12.90 26.34
CA ALA A 265 16.70 -12.07 27.30
C ALA A 265 17.34 -10.66 27.46
N ARG A 266 18.66 -10.55 27.54
CA ARG A 266 19.36 -9.26 27.59
C ARG A 266 19.12 -8.44 26.32
N GLN A 267 19.27 -9.06 25.14
CA GLN A 267 19.06 -8.40 23.85
C GLN A 267 17.61 -7.96 23.67
N LEU A 268 16.64 -8.79 24.14
CA LEU A 268 15.23 -8.43 24.12
C LEU A 268 14.93 -7.26 25.06
N ALA A 269 15.55 -7.21 26.22
CA ALA A 269 15.42 -6.09 27.16
C ALA A 269 15.94 -4.77 26.59
N GLU A 270 16.96 -4.81 25.75
CA GLU A 270 17.46 -3.61 25.04
C GLU A 270 16.56 -3.18 23.88
N PHE A 271 15.92 -4.14 23.18
CA PHE A 271 15.05 -3.90 22.04
C PHE A 271 13.65 -3.42 22.45
N ALA A 272 13.07 -4.03 23.48
CA ALA A 272 11.66 -3.87 23.85
C ALA A 272 11.23 -2.41 24.08
N PRO A 273 12.00 -1.52 24.73
CA PRO A 273 11.58 -0.14 24.94
C PRO A 273 11.32 0.62 23.62
N LEU A 274 12.19 0.47 22.63
CA LEU A 274 12.05 1.10 21.31
C LEU A 274 10.79 0.58 20.57
N ASN A 275 10.59 -0.73 20.60
CA ASN A 275 9.41 -1.33 19.99
C ASN A 275 8.12 -0.87 20.69
N GLN A 276 8.10 -0.78 22.02
CA GLN A 276 6.95 -0.28 22.76
C GLN A 276 6.64 1.19 22.45
N GLN A 277 7.66 2.03 22.33
CA GLN A 277 7.49 3.44 21.94
C GLN A 277 6.86 3.54 20.54
N TYR A 278 7.36 2.76 19.57
CA TYR A 278 6.78 2.68 18.24
C TYR A 278 5.32 2.23 18.27
N GLN A 279 4.99 1.15 18.98
CA GLN A 279 3.62 0.63 19.08
C GLN A 279 2.65 1.63 19.72
N ARG A 280 3.09 2.36 20.76
CA ARG A 280 2.30 3.44 21.38
C ARG A 280 2.02 4.58 20.40
N ALA A 281 3.04 5.03 19.67
CA ALA A 281 2.87 6.09 18.68
C ALA A 281 1.92 5.68 17.55
N LEU A 282 2.00 4.44 17.09
CA LEU A 282 1.10 3.88 16.10
C LEU A 282 -0.36 3.81 16.62
N SER A 283 -0.55 3.34 17.84
CA SER A 283 -1.88 3.27 18.48
C SER A 283 -2.51 4.64 18.68
N GLN A 284 -1.73 5.65 19.09
CA GLN A 284 -2.20 7.03 19.23
C GLN A 284 -2.70 7.65 17.91
N ARG A 285 -2.23 7.15 16.78
CA ARG A 285 -2.64 7.57 15.44
C ARG A 285 -3.71 6.66 14.82
N GLY A 286 -4.39 5.87 15.61
CA GLY A 286 -5.42 4.93 15.12
C GLY A 286 -4.88 3.83 14.22
N GLY A 287 -3.60 3.49 14.35
CA GLY A 287 -2.94 2.49 13.51
C GLY A 287 -2.37 3.03 12.20
N ALA A 288 -2.58 4.31 11.88
CA ALA A 288 -2.02 4.96 10.70
C ALA A 288 -0.55 5.38 10.95
N ALA A 289 0.36 4.86 10.15
CA ALA A 289 1.76 5.28 10.16
C ALA A 289 1.99 6.35 9.10
N ASP A 290 2.60 7.46 9.48
CA ASP A 290 3.19 8.39 8.52
C ASP A 290 4.48 7.80 7.92
N ALA A 291 5.06 8.50 6.93
CA ALA A 291 6.28 8.05 6.25
C ALA A 291 7.43 7.79 7.24
N ARG A 292 7.58 8.64 8.27
CA ARG A 292 8.65 8.53 9.27
C ARG A 292 8.48 7.30 10.17
N LEU A 293 7.26 7.05 10.66
CA LEU A 293 6.95 5.85 11.44
C LEU A 293 7.08 4.57 10.60
N THR A 294 6.69 4.64 9.32
CA THR A 294 6.88 3.52 8.39
C THR A 294 8.35 3.20 8.20
N GLU A 295 9.21 4.21 8.03
CA GLU A 295 10.65 4.01 7.93
C GLU A 295 11.23 3.44 9.23
N PHE A 296 10.81 3.97 10.39
CA PHE A 296 11.26 3.48 11.70
C PHE A 296 10.90 2.02 11.94
N ARG A 297 9.75 1.56 11.47
CA ARG A 297 9.37 0.14 11.51
C ARG A 297 10.44 -0.76 10.90
N TRP A 298 10.96 -0.38 9.74
CA TRP A 298 11.98 -1.18 9.05
C TRP A 298 13.33 -1.12 9.76
N LEU A 299 13.67 0.01 10.37
CA LEU A 299 14.85 0.11 11.23
C LEU A 299 14.76 -0.82 12.45
N LEU A 300 13.57 -1.04 13.03
CA LEU A 300 13.36 -2.03 14.08
C LEU A 300 13.61 -3.46 13.60
N GLU A 301 13.20 -3.81 12.37
CA GLU A 301 13.52 -5.13 11.79
C GLU A 301 15.03 -5.30 11.55
N GLU A 302 15.71 -4.27 11.08
CA GLU A 302 17.18 -4.31 10.96
C GLU A 302 17.87 -4.42 12.33
N LEU A 303 17.34 -3.75 13.34
CA LEU A 303 17.88 -3.88 14.71
C LEU A 303 17.71 -5.31 15.23
N ARG A 304 16.61 -5.98 14.93
CA ARG A 304 16.42 -7.40 15.27
C ARG A 304 17.49 -8.29 14.62
N ILE A 305 17.79 -8.07 13.34
CA ILE A 305 18.89 -8.77 12.67
C ILE A 305 20.23 -8.50 13.37
N SER A 306 20.52 -7.25 13.68
CA SER A 306 21.76 -6.87 14.38
C SER A 306 21.92 -7.49 15.77
N LEU A 307 20.83 -7.65 16.50
CA LEU A 307 20.85 -8.21 17.86
C LEU A 307 20.87 -9.76 17.84
N PHE A 308 19.97 -10.37 17.09
CA PHE A 308 19.69 -11.80 17.20
C PHE A 308 20.28 -12.67 16.09
N ALA A 309 20.60 -12.10 14.92
CA ALA A 309 21.05 -12.82 13.72
C ALA A 309 22.16 -12.09 12.96
N GLN A 310 23.22 -11.70 13.65
CA GLN A 310 24.32 -10.83 13.15
C GLN A 310 24.98 -11.37 11.88
N GLU A 311 24.95 -12.68 11.66
CA GLU A 311 25.52 -13.38 10.50
C GLU A 311 24.84 -12.95 9.20
N LEU A 312 23.56 -12.52 9.27
CA LEU A 312 22.78 -12.07 8.10
C LEU A 312 23.11 -10.64 7.67
N ARG A 313 23.90 -9.95 8.46
CA ARG A 313 24.31 -8.55 8.24
C ARG A 313 23.13 -7.61 7.98
N THR A 314 23.30 -6.34 8.21
CA THR A 314 22.35 -5.28 7.92
C THR A 314 22.86 -4.42 6.78
N PRO A 315 22.00 -3.89 5.88
CA PRO A 315 22.41 -3.05 4.76
C PRO A 315 23.01 -1.72 5.22
N MET A 316 22.70 -1.31 6.47
CA MET A 316 23.23 -0.10 7.10
C MET A 316 23.59 -0.39 8.56
N PRO A 317 24.50 0.38 9.17
CA PRO A 317 24.81 0.23 10.58
C PRO A 317 23.61 0.60 11.45
N VAL A 318 23.11 -0.34 12.25
CA VAL A 318 22.04 -0.14 13.22
C VAL A 318 22.48 -0.52 14.63
N SER A 319 22.00 0.19 15.63
CA SER A 319 22.19 -0.11 17.05
C SER A 319 21.10 0.53 17.88
N VAL A 320 20.86 0.03 19.08
CA VAL A 320 19.88 0.59 20.02
C VAL A 320 20.13 2.10 20.21
N LYS A 321 21.37 2.51 20.45
CA LYS A 321 21.75 3.93 20.62
C LYS A 321 21.41 4.80 19.40
N ARG A 322 21.61 4.27 18.19
CA ARG A 322 21.28 5.01 16.95
C ARG A 322 19.77 5.14 16.78
N LEU A 323 19.02 4.10 17.04
CA LEU A 323 17.57 4.14 16.91
C LEU A 323 16.91 5.04 17.96
N HIS A 324 17.45 5.12 19.18
CA HIS A 324 17.00 6.13 20.14
C HIS A 324 17.15 7.55 19.62
N LYS A 325 18.28 7.90 19.00
CA LYS A 325 18.49 9.23 18.39
C LYS A 325 17.50 9.50 17.25
N VAL A 326 17.25 8.49 16.39
CA VAL A 326 16.26 8.60 15.33
C VAL A 326 14.88 8.83 15.94
N TRP A 327 14.51 8.06 16.96
CA TRP A 327 13.22 8.21 17.66
C TRP A 327 13.04 9.60 18.26
N GLU A 328 14.03 10.13 18.94
CA GLU A 328 14.01 11.50 19.48
C GLU A 328 13.79 12.55 18.39
N SER A 329 14.36 12.34 17.20
CA SER A 329 14.17 13.25 16.05
C SER A 329 12.76 13.17 15.45
N LEU A 330 12.05 12.03 15.61
CA LEU A 330 10.67 11.86 15.15
C LEU A 330 9.63 12.58 16.03
N GLN A 331 10.00 12.88 17.27
CA GLN A 331 9.12 13.54 18.24
C GLN A 331 9.23 15.07 18.21
N ARG A 332 10.18 15.61 17.46
CA ARG A 332 10.36 17.06 17.22
C ARG A 332 9.62 17.50 15.97
#